data_c0b05241b3bd9eb7d70432c0c4f151bf
#
_entry.id   c0b05241b3bd9eb7d70432c0c4f151bf
#
_cell.length_a   1.000
_cell.length_b   1.000
_cell.length_c   1.000
_cell.angle_alpha   90.00
_cell.angle_beta   90.00
_cell.angle_gamma   90.00
#
_symmetry.space_group_name_H-M   'P 1'
#
loop_
_entity.id
_entity.type
_entity.pdbx_description
1 polymer ?
#
loop_
_entity_poly.entity_id
_entity_poly.type
_entity_poly.pdbx_seq_one_letter_code
_entity_poly.pdbx_strand_id
1 'polypeptide(L)'
;MSVYKDTKNNTWKVYYRFTDWQGKVHQSTKRGFSTKREALVWEREQLHKVEADLDMTFESFIDTYTADMKNRLKENTWHTKEHIIRTKLLPYFAKRKMNSIQPKDIIAWQNEMIKCRDKSGEAYSPVYLKTLHNQLSAIFNHAVKFYGLKDNPAAFEEIIYDRII
;
A
#
# COMPACT_ATOMS: atom_id res chain seq x y z
N MET A 1 11.95 -8.93 -16.62
CA MET A 1 13.39 -8.75 -16.31
C MET A 1 14.21 -9.57 -17.26
N SER A 2 15.39 -9.11 -17.60
CA SER A 2 16.25 -9.79 -18.59
C SER A 2 17.70 -9.59 -18.22
N VAL A 3 18.47 -10.68 -18.29
CA VAL A 3 19.88 -10.72 -17.96
C VAL A 3 20.70 -10.76 -19.26
N TYR A 4 21.60 -9.81 -19.44
CA TYR A 4 22.43 -9.68 -20.63
C TYR A 4 23.91 -9.54 -20.28
N LYS A 5 24.78 -9.98 -21.20
CA LYS A 5 26.22 -9.78 -21.07
C LYS A 5 26.59 -8.37 -21.53
N ASP A 6 27.33 -7.65 -20.70
CA ASP A 6 27.95 -6.37 -21.08
C ASP A 6 29.33 -6.66 -21.68
N THR A 7 29.39 -6.63 -22.99
CA THR A 7 30.62 -6.97 -23.74
C THR A 7 31.76 -5.96 -23.55
N LYS A 8 31.45 -4.71 -23.18
CA LYS A 8 32.48 -3.68 -22.95
C LYS A 8 33.29 -3.92 -21.68
N ASN A 9 32.62 -4.40 -20.63
CA ASN A 9 33.23 -4.59 -19.31
C ASN A 9 33.40 -6.07 -18.94
N ASN A 10 33.01 -6.98 -19.85
CA ASN A 10 32.98 -8.43 -19.61
C ASN A 10 32.22 -8.83 -18.34
N THR A 11 31.17 -8.11 -18.00
CA THR A 11 30.30 -8.31 -16.85
C THR A 11 28.87 -8.62 -17.30
N TRP A 12 28.01 -8.96 -16.35
CA TRP A 12 26.60 -9.17 -16.62
C TRP A 12 25.78 -8.00 -16.07
N LYS A 13 24.65 -7.72 -16.72
CA LYS A 13 23.70 -6.65 -16.36
C LYS A 13 22.27 -7.18 -16.39
N VAL A 14 21.43 -6.63 -15.51
CA VAL A 14 20.00 -6.93 -15.41
C VAL A 14 19.21 -5.68 -15.76
N TYR A 15 18.33 -5.79 -16.76
CA TYR A 15 17.32 -4.78 -17.03
C TYR A 15 16.07 -5.11 -16.22
N TYR A 16 15.58 -4.15 -15.45
CA TYR A 16 14.36 -4.31 -14.69
C TYR A 16 13.46 -3.09 -14.81
N ARG A 17 12.17 -3.32 -14.69
CA ARG A 17 11.16 -2.25 -14.69
C ARG A 17 10.62 -2.10 -13.29
N PHE A 18 10.41 -0.88 -12.88
CA PHE A 18 9.70 -0.54 -11.66
C PHE A 18 8.72 0.59 -11.93
N THR A 19 7.65 0.61 -11.17
CA THR A 19 6.64 1.67 -11.25
C THR A 19 6.91 2.66 -10.14
N ASP A 20 6.98 3.94 -10.47
CA ASP A 20 7.14 4.98 -9.46
C ASP A 20 5.82 5.27 -8.74
N TRP A 21 5.88 6.13 -7.74
CA TRP A 21 4.74 6.51 -6.93
C TRP A 21 3.64 7.26 -7.71
N GLN A 22 3.93 7.73 -8.93
CA GLN A 22 2.96 8.35 -9.85
C GLN A 22 2.32 7.34 -10.80
N GLY A 23 2.64 6.06 -10.66
CA GLY A 23 2.18 5.01 -11.56
C GLY A 23 2.93 4.94 -12.89
N LYS A 24 4.01 5.70 -13.06
CA LYS A 24 4.81 5.70 -14.28
C LYS A 24 5.84 4.58 -14.24
N VAL A 25 5.89 3.82 -15.33
CA VAL A 25 6.85 2.72 -15.47
C VAL A 25 8.21 3.26 -15.87
N HIS A 26 9.22 2.96 -15.08
CA HIS A 26 10.62 3.25 -15.34
C HIS A 26 11.38 1.98 -15.66
N GLN A 27 12.39 2.12 -16.50
CA GLN A 27 13.35 1.06 -16.76
C GLN A 27 14.70 1.44 -16.17
N SER A 28 15.32 0.54 -15.45
CA SER A 28 16.66 0.71 -14.88
C SER A 28 17.55 -0.49 -15.18
N THR A 29 18.84 -0.30 -14.97
CA THR A 29 19.83 -1.34 -15.24
C THR A 29 20.77 -1.48 -14.06
N LYS A 30 20.86 -2.68 -13.50
CA LYS A 30 21.90 -3.05 -12.53
C LYS A 30 23.04 -3.75 -13.27
N ARG A 31 24.26 -3.25 -13.10
CA ARG A 31 25.47 -3.72 -13.80
C ARG A 31 26.50 -4.23 -12.78
N GLY A 32 27.54 -4.90 -13.30
CA GLY A 32 28.71 -5.26 -12.52
C GLY A 32 28.69 -6.66 -11.89
N PHE A 33 27.81 -7.53 -12.36
CA PHE A 33 27.84 -8.93 -11.94
C PHE A 33 28.95 -9.70 -12.66
N SER A 34 29.76 -10.44 -11.92
CA SER A 34 30.87 -11.21 -12.48
C SER A 34 30.40 -12.41 -13.31
N THR A 35 29.25 -12.98 -12.93
CA THR A 35 28.68 -14.15 -13.61
C THR A 35 27.20 -13.97 -13.93
N LYS A 36 26.70 -14.69 -14.93
CA LYS A 36 25.28 -14.77 -15.25
C LYS A 36 24.47 -15.29 -14.05
N ARG A 37 25.05 -16.23 -13.31
CA ARG A 37 24.40 -16.82 -12.12
C ARG A 37 24.15 -15.78 -11.04
N GLU A 38 25.13 -14.93 -10.73
CA GLU A 38 24.96 -13.81 -9.77
C GLU A 38 23.86 -12.85 -10.20
N ALA A 39 23.82 -12.49 -11.49
CA ALA A 39 22.79 -11.62 -12.03
C ALA A 39 21.38 -12.24 -11.91
N LEU A 40 21.24 -13.54 -12.18
CA LEU A 40 19.98 -14.28 -12.02
C LEU A 40 19.56 -14.45 -10.55
N VAL A 41 20.51 -14.67 -9.63
CA VAL A 41 20.25 -14.74 -8.19
C VAL A 41 19.72 -13.38 -7.70
N TRP A 42 20.40 -12.30 -8.07
CA TRP A 42 19.96 -10.96 -7.72
C TRP A 42 18.56 -10.64 -8.25
N GLU A 43 18.26 -10.99 -9.51
CA GLU A 43 16.94 -10.83 -10.12
C GLU A 43 15.85 -11.57 -9.32
N ARG A 44 16.10 -12.83 -8.94
CA ARG A 44 15.18 -13.63 -8.12
C ARG A 44 14.97 -13.04 -6.73
N GLU A 45 16.04 -12.59 -6.08
CA GLU A 45 15.96 -11.96 -4.76
C GLU A 45 15.12 -10.67 -4.80
N GLN A 46 15.26 -9.86 -5.86
CA GLN A 46 14.43 -8.66 -6.02
C GLN A 46 12.95 -9.03 -6.23
N LEU A 47 12.65 -10.03 -7.05
CA LEU A 47 11.29 -10.53 -7.25
C LEU A 47 10.68 -11.06 -5.95
N HIS A 48 11.40 -11.91 -5.23
CA HIS A 48 10.95 -12.44 -3.95
C HIS A 48 10.76 -11.36 -2.89
N LYS A 49 11.62 -10.34 -2.86
CA LYS A 49 11.50 -9.22 -1.94
C LYS A 49 10.24 -8.40 -2.21
N VAL A 50 9.93 -8.15 -3.48
CA VAL A 50 8.70 -7.47 -3.89
C VAL A 50 7.47 -8.33 -3.57
N GLU A 51 7.51 -9.62 -3.87
CA GLU A 51 6.43 -10.56 -3.56
C GLU A 51 6.21 -10.73 -2.06
N ALA A 52 7.28 -10.83 -1.27
CA ALA A 52 7.20 -10.94 0.18
C ALA A 52 6.60 -9.69 0.83
N ASP A 53 6.96 -8.50 0.37
CA ASP A 53 6.42 -7.23 0.87
C ASP A 53 4.93 -7.08 0.51
N LEU A 54 4.50 -7.57 -0.65
CA LEU A 54 3.11 -7.55 -1.10
C LEU A 54 2.23 -8.62 -0.43
N ASP A 55 2.83 -9.71 0.04
CA ASP A 55 2.12 -10.84 0.63
C ASP A 55 1.83 -10.66 2.14
N MET A 56 2.32 -9.59 2.77
CA MET A 56 2.05 -9.30 4.17
C MET A 56 0.59 -8.93 4.40
N THR A 57 0.09 -9.23 5.61
CA THR A 57 -1.25 -8.84 6.01
C THR A 57 -1.35 -7.32 6.25
N PHE A 58 -2.56 -6.80 6.18
CA PHE A 58 -2.83 -5.39 6.51
C PHE A 58 -2.36 -5.04 7.93
N GLU A 59 -2.60 -5.92 8.90
CA GLU A 59 -2.15 -5.75 10.28
C GLU A 59 -0.62 -5.62 10.37
N SER A 60 0.12 -6.51 9.70
CA SER A 60 1.59 -6.43 9.65
C SER A 60 2.07 -5.14 8.98
N PHE A 61 1.39 -4.69 7.93
CA PHE A 61 1.70 -3.43 7.28
C PHE A 61 1.43 -2.22 8.17
N ILE A 62 0.39 -2.26 8.99
CA ILE A 62 0.09 -1.21 9.96
C ILE A 62 1.24 -1.04 10.97
N ASP A 63 1.89 -2.10 11.40
CA ASP A 63 3.07 -2.01 12.26
C ASP A 63 4.20 -1.24 11.57
N THR A 64 4.45 -1.54 10.30
CA THR A 64 5.43 -0.84 9.46
C THR A 64 5.03 0.63 9.24
N TYR A 65 3.79 0.88 8.90
CA TYR A 65 3.24 2.23 8.72
C TYR A 65 3.34 3.07 10.00
N THR A 66 3.06 2.48 11.14
CA THR A 66 3.19 3.12 12.46
C THR A 66 4.63 3.51 12.74
N ALA A 67 5.58 2.61 12.51
CA ALA A 67 7.01 2.90 12.67
C ALA A 67 7.48 4.05 11.78
N ASP A 68 6.98 4.12 10.55
CA ASP A 68 7.34 5.17 9.59
C ASP A 68 6.72 6.54 9.94
N MET A 69 5.49 6.55 10.41
CA MET A 69 4.67 7.77 10.49
C MET A 69 4.59 8.39 11.89
N LYS A 70 4.67 7.59 12.95
CA LYS A 70 4.47 8.04 14.33
C LYS A 70 5.35 9.23 14.71
N ASN A 71 6.62 9.19 14.32
CA ASN A 71 7.60 10.23 14.66
C ASN A 71 7.56 11.44 13.69
N ARG A 72 6.79 11.37 12.62
CA ARG A 72 6.66 12.43 11.60
C ARG A 72 5.44 13.32 11.81
N LEU A 73 4.49 12.88 12.62
CA LEU A 73 3.24 13.57 12.88
C LEU A 73 3.21 14.14 14.29
N LYS A 74 2.46 15.21 14.48
CA LYS A 74 2.14 15.72 15.81
C LYS A 74 1.39 14.65 16.61
N GLU A 75 1.64 14.57 17.89
CA GLU A 75 1.08 13.56 18.79
C GLU A 75 -0.44 13.45 18.68
N ASN A 76 -1.15 14.56 18.75
CA ASN A 76 -2.61 14.59 18.63
C ASN A 76 -3.10 14.08 17.26
N THR A 77 -2.39 14.40 16.19
CA THR A 77 -2.70 13.93 14.84
C THR A 77 -2.51 12.41 14.75
N TRP A 78 -1.42 11.92 15.33
CA TRP A 78 -1.16 10.48 15.39
C TRP A 78 -2.22 9.73 16.20
N HIS A 79 -2.59 10.23 17.39
CA HIS A 79 -3.63 9.60 18.21
C HIS A 79 -4.97 9.46 17.50
N THR A 80 -5.39 10.50 16.77
CA THR A 80 -6.62 10.43 15.95
C THR A 80 -6.51 9.38 14.86
N LYS A 81 -5.38 9.35 14.16
CA LYS A 81 -5.11 8.37 13.11
C LYS A 81 -5.08 6.94 13.67
N GLU A 82 -4.37 6.72 14.74
CA GLU A 82 -4.26 5.42 15.42
C GLU A 82 -5.62 4.91 15.89
N HIS A 83 -6.44 5.78 16.46
CA HIS A 83 -7.80 5.44 16.88
C HIS A 83 -8.66 4.95 15.70
N ILE A 84 -8.64 5.65 14.59
CA ILE A 84 -9.35 5.25 13.36
C ILE A 84 -8.84 3.90 12.85
N ILE A 85 -7.54 3.71 12.77
CA ILE A 85 -6.92 2.46 12.33
C ILE A 85 -7.40 1.30 13.19
N ARG A 86 -7.29 1.43 14.51
CA ARG A 86 -7.63 0.39 15.46
C ARG A 86 -9.11 0.06 15.50
N THR A 87 -9.98 1.05 15.40
CA THR A 87 -11.42 0.86 15.62
C THR A 87 -12.21 0.68 14.33
N LYS A 88 -11.74 1.22 13.19
CA LYS A 88 -12.48 1.26 11.93
C LYS A 88 -11.85 0.49 10.78
N LEU A 89 -10.54 0.30 10.78
CA LEU A 89 -9.82 -0.36 9.70
C LEU A 89 -9.40 -1.79 10.05
N LEU A 90 -8.71 -1.99 11.16
CA LEU A 90 -8.23 -3.31 11.58
C LEU A 90 -9.35 -4.36 11.73
N PRO A 91 -10.53 -4.07 12.30
CA PRO A 91 -11.59 -5.07 12.39
C PRO A 91 -12.02 -5.69 11.06
N TYR A 92 -11.81 -4.99 9.94
CA TYR A 92 -12.20 -5.44 8.61
C TYR A 92 -11.04 -6.00 7.79
N PHE A 93 -9.87 -5.43 7.90
CA PHE A 93 -8.76 -5.69 6.98
C PHE A 93 -7.56 -6.42 7.63
N ALA A 94 -7.49 -6.53 8.94
CA ALA A 94 -6.29 -6.99 9.67
C ALA A 94 -5.68 -8.27 9.09
N LYS A 95 -6.47 -9.29 8.84
CA LYS A 95 -6.02 -10.61 8.36
C LYS A 95 -5.94 -10.73 6.85
N ARG A 96 -6.34 -9.70 6.11
CA ARG A 96 -6.30 -9.71 4.64
C ARG A 96 -4.92 -9.29 4.17
N LYS A 97 -4.44 -9.94 3.13
CA LYS A 97 -3.17 -9.57 2.50
C LYS A 97 -3.30 -8.25 1.76
N MET A 98 -2.30 -7.39 1.86
CA MET A 98 -2.29 -6.08 1.20
C MET A 98 -2.53 -6.17 -0.30
N ASN A 99 -1.93 -7.16 -0.97
CA ASN A 99 -2.09 -7.39 -2.41
C ASN A 99 -3.43 -8.01 -2.81
N SER A 100 -4.21 -8.50 -1.87
CA SER A 100 -5.52 -9.13 -2.13
C SER A 100 -6.71 -8.19 -1.93
N ILE A 101 -6.50 -7.04 -1.32
CA ILE A 101 -7.56 -6.04 -1.09
C ILE A 101 -7.84 -5.32 -2.40
N GLN A 102 -9.08 -5.38 -2.83
CA GLN A 102 -9.56 -4.81 -4.10
C GLN A 102 -10.54 -3.66 -3.86
N PRO A 103 -10.81 -2.79 -4.86
CA PRO A 103 -11.79 -1.71 -4.74
C PRO A 103 -13.17 -2.17 -4.25
N LYS A 104 -13.63 -3.35 -4.66
CA LYS A 104 -14.90 -3.94 -4.18
C LYS A 104 -14.93 -4.17 -2.66
N ASP A 105 -13.77 -4.51 -2.08
CA ASP A 105 -13.63 -4.72 -0.64
C ASP A 105 -13.71 -3.39 0.12
N ILE A 106 -13.17 -2.33 -0.46
CA ILE A 106 -13.27 -0.96 0.07
C ILE A 106 -14.73 -0.49 0.05
N ILE A 107 -15.45 -0.73 -1.03
CA ILE A 107 -16.88 -0.40 -1.14
C ILE A 107 -17.69 -1.15 -0.08
N ALA A 108 -17.44 -2.45 0.10
CA ALA A 108 -18.11 -3.25 1.13
C ALA A 108 -17.86 -2.68 2.54
N TRP A 109 -16.62 -2.30 2.83
CA TRP A 109 -16.27 -1.63 4.09
C TRP A 109 -16.97 -0.28 4.25
N GLN A 110 -17.01 0.55 3.21
CA GLN A 110 -17.73 1.82 3.25
C GLN A 110 -19.23 1.61 3.56
N ASN A 111 -19.86 0.62 2.94
CA ASN A 111 -21.24 0.28 3.21
C ASN A 111 -21.47 -0.12 4.67
N GLU A 112 -20.54 -0.85 5.27
CA GLU A 112 -20.58 -1.17 6.71
C GLU A 112 -20.43 0.09 7.58
N MET A 113 -19.54 1.01 7.21
CA MET A 113 -19.37 2.28 7.94
C MET A 113 -20.62 3.16 7.87
N ILE A 114 -21.32 3.17 6.74
CA ILE A 114 -22.58 3.89 6.57
C ILE A 114 -23.68 3.33 7.48
N LYS A 115 -23.70 2.02 7.70
CA LYS A 115 -24.66 1.36 8.59
C LYS A 115 -24.32 1.52 10.07
N CYS A 116 -23.07 1.78 10.40
CA CYS A 116 -22.62 1.97 11.78
C CYS A 116 -23.31 3.15 12.44
N ARG A 117 -23.49 3.08 13.75
CA ARG A 117 -24.00 4.16 14.59
C ARG A 117 -22.97 4.55 15.63
N ASP A 118 -22.96 5.81 15.98
CA ASP A 118 -22.13 6.31 17.07
C ASP A 118 -22.70 5.91 18.44
N LYS A 119 -22.04 6.35 19.51
CA LYS A 119 -22.50 6.09 20.88
C LYS A 119 -23.88 6.66 21.20
N SER A 120 -24.32 7.67 20.45
CA SER A 120 -25.64 8.29 20.58
C SER A 120 -26.72 7.62 19.70
N GLY A 121 -26.35 6.60 18.94
CA GLY A 121 -27.26 5.92 18.01
C GLY A 121 -27.43 6.64 16.66
N GLU A 122 -26.67 7.69 16.42
CA GLU A 122 -26.69 8.46 15.18
C GLU A 122 -25.77 7.91 14.12
N ALA A 123 -26.15 8.08 12.85
CA ALA A 123 -25.29 7.72 11.72
C ALA A 123 -24.05 8.64 11.66
N TYR A 124 -22.94 8.08 11.18
CA TYR A 124 -21.74 8.90 10.95
C TYR A 124 -22.01 9.99 9.92
N SER A 125 -21.50 11.20 10.17
CA SER A 125 -21.60 12.29 9.21
C SER A 125 -20.85 12.00 7.91
N PRO A 126 -21.27 12.56 6.77
CA PRO A 126 -20.53 12.42 5.51
C PRO A 126 -19.08 12.85 5.60
N VAL A 127 -18.79 13.92 6.35
CA VAL A 127 -17.43 14.42 6.59
C VAL A 127 -16.59 13.38 7.34
N TYR A 128 -17.15 12.73 8.35
CA TYR A 128 -16.45 11.68 9.08
C TYR A 128 -16.19 10.44 8.23
N LEU A 129 -17.17 10.00 7.45
CA LEU A 129 -17.01 8.89 6.51
C LEU A 129 -15.90 9.17 5.49
N LYS A 130 -15.85 10.39 4.96
CA LYS A 130 -14.75 10.83 4.09
C LYS A 130 -13.41 10.81 4.80
N THR A 131 -13.35 11.21 6.05
CA THR A 131 -12.13 11.13 6.87
C THR A 131 -11.64 9.68 7.02
N LEU A 132 -12.55 8.73 7.29
CA LEU A 132 -12.22 7.31 7.38
C LEU A 132 -11.63 6.78 6.07
N HIS A 133 -12.25 7.10 4.95
CA HIS A 133 -11.76 6.73 3.62
C HIS A 133 -10.38 7.32 3.33
N ASN A 134 -10.18 8.60 3.64
CA ASN A 134 -8.90 9.26 3.42
C ASN A 134 -7.76 8.63 4.26
N GLN A 135 -8.06 8.19 5.48
CA GLN A 135 -7.08 7.50 6.31
C GLN A 135 -6.67 6.14 5.70
N LEU A 136 -7.64 5.39 5.20
CA LEU A 136 -7.37 4.12 4.50
C LEU A 136 -6.57 4.34 3.21
N SER A 137 -6.97 5.32 2.41
CA SER A 137 -6.27 5.68 1.16
C SER A 137 -4.83 6.12 1.42
N ALA A 138 -4.58 6.87 2.48
CA ALA A 138 -3.23 7.29 2.86
C ALA A 138 -2.31 6.10 3.19
N ILE A 139 -2.84 5.07 3.85
CA ILE A 139 -2.10 3.84 4.16
C ILE A 139 -1.71 3.11 2.87
N PHE A 140 -2.65 2.93 1.94
CA PHE A 140 -2.38 2.29 0.66
C PHE A 140 -1.43 3.12 -0.22
N ASN A 141 -1.57 4.45 -0.23
CA ASN A 141 -0.62 5.32 -0.93
C ASN A 141 0.81 5.18 -0.40
N HIS A 142 0.96 5.06 0.91
CA HIS A 142 2.25 4.80 1.54
C HIS A 142 2.84 3.45 1.08
N ALA A 143 2.01 2.42 1.02
CA ALA A 143 2.41 1.11 0.53
C ALA A 143 2.83 1.14 -0.95
N VAL A 144 2.10 1.84 -1.80
CA VAL A 144 2.44 2.02 -3.22
C VAL A 144 3.75 2.79 -3.38
N LYS A 145 3.91 3.86 -2.61
CA LYS A 145 5.07 4.76 -2.73
C LYS A 145 6.37 4.13 -2.23
N PHE A 146 6.34 3.41 -1.13
CA PHE A 146 7.54 2.96 -0.42
C PHE A 146 7.74 1.44 -0.35
N TYR A 147 6.70 0.65 -0.55
CA TYR A 147 6.73 -0.80 -0.31
C TYR A 147 6.35 -1.64 -1.52
N GLY A 148 6.20 -1.02 -2.68
CA GLY A 148 6.02 -1.74 -3.94
C GLY A 148 4.64 -2.33 -4.18
N LEU A 149 3.60 -1.87 -3.45
CA LEU A 149 2.23 -2.20 -3.81
C LEU A 149 1.91 -1.64 -5.21
N LYS A 150 1.28 -2.43 -6.05
CA LYS A 150 1.04 -2.09 -7.46
C LYS A 150 0.09 -0.89 -7.60
N ASP A 151 -1.04 -0.94 -6.93
CA ASP A 151 -2.11 0.06 -7.02
C ASP A 151 -2.71 0.33 -5.65
N ASN A 152 -3.26 1.53 -5.46
CA ASN A 152 -4.08 1.85 -4.30
C ASN A 152 -5.54 1.45 -4.56
N PRO A 153 -6.10 0.43 -3.90
CA PRO A 153 -7.48 0.03 -4.10
C PRO A 153 -8.51 1.06 -3.60
N ALA A 154 -8.08 2.02 -2.78
CA ALA A 154 -8.90 3.10 -2.26
C ALA A 154 -8.69 4.44 -3.01
N ALA A 155 -8.09 4.42 -4.20
CA ALA A 155 -7.78 5.64 -4.98
C ALA A 155 -9.00 6.30 -5.66
N PHE A 156 -10.18 5.71 -5.57
CA PHE A 156 -11.39 6.29 -6.12
C PHE A 156 -12.07 7.25 -5.13
N GLU A 157 -12.48 8.41 -5.60
CA GLU A 157 -13.27 9.40 -4.84
C GLU A 157 -14.78 9.23 -5.05
N GLU A 158 -15.27 8.04 -5.23
CA GLU A 158 -16.72 7.93 -5.45
C GLU A 158 -17.53 8.10 -4.15
N ILE A 159 -18.13 9.23 -3.99
CA ILE A 159 -19.52 9.62 -4.33
C ILE A 159 -20.59 8.87 -3.54
N ILE A 160 -20.16 7.94 -2.69
CA ILE A 160 -21.09 7.32 -1.75
C ILE A 160 -21.60 8.39 -0.76
N TYR A 161 -20.87 9.48 -0.66
CA TYR A 161 -21.16 10.57 0.28
C TYR A 161 -22.21 11.56 -0.25
N ASP A 162 -22.39 11.69 -1.55
CA ASP A 162 -23.38 12.59 -2.14
C ASP A 162 -24.82 12.05 -2.09
N ARG A 163 -24.99 10.77 -1.78
CA ARG A 163 -26.29 10.12 -1.67
C ARG A 163 -26.85 10.03 -0.26
N ILE A 164 -26.11 10.53 0.73
CA ILE A 164 -26.51 10.52 2.14
C ILE A 164 -27.21 11.83 2.53
N ILE A 165 -27.49 12.67 1.56
CA ILE A 165 -28.26 13.90 1.79
C ILE A 165 -29.77 13.59 1.74
#